data_c426fb3fb6126c9b7f1c4a023e8affa8
#
_entry.id   c426fb3fb6126c9b7f1c4a023e8affa8
#
_cell.length_a   1.000
_cell.length_b   1.000
_cell.length_c   1.000
_cell.angle_alpha   90.00
_cell.angle_beta   90.00
_cell.angle_gamma   90.00
#
_symmetry.space_group_name_H-M   'P 1'
#
loop_
_entity.id
_entity.type
_entity.pdbx_description
1 polymer ?
#
loop_
_entity_poly.entity_id
_entity_poly.type
_entity_poly.pdbx_seq_one_letter_code
_entity_poly.pdbx_strand_id
1 'polypeptide(L)'
;MIRNYDKLIFELSKEGRVGYSLPKNVFKESYCPCALPENLKRSTKPELPEVTEFDVVRHYTNLSNKNFGVDTGFYPLGSCTMKYNPRLNEEISALPSFAGLHPDAPAEAAQGALEVYYNLAASLAEISGLSAFTLNPYAGAHGELTGLMIMRSYHLQRGDAKRTKVIVPDSAHGTNPASAAVCGLEIVEVKSTPNGTVDVEDLKPLLDDTIAGIMMTNPNTLGIFETEIPEIARLVHECGGLLYYDGANLNAVLGKCRPGDMGFDIMHINLHKTFSTPHGGGGPGDGPVGVREGLEALLPNPQVKKDADGRFYIDSDDRSAGYVSNFLGNFGVLLRAYTYILTLGRENVKMVGPLAVLNANYVKESLKNEYYLPIEGVCKHEFVFDGLADKSTGVTTLDIAKRLLDYGYHAPTIYFPLLFHQSIMIEPTETESKETLDEFIAVMKKVAAEAIENPDIVKNAPHSTPVRRLDETTAARSPKTTYRQLKG
;
A
#
# COMPACT_ATOMS: atom_id res chain seq x y z
N MET A 1 5.64 -25.77 -18.54
CA MET A 1 4.37 -26.38 -18.10
C MET A 1 4.30 -26.28 -16.59
N ILE A 2 3.43 -25.45 -16.05
CA ILE A 2 3.17 -25.38 -14.62
C ILE A 2 2.48 -26.70 -14.24
N ARG A 3 3.10 -27.47 -13.34
CA ARG A 3 2.47 -28.68 -12.82
C ARG A 3 1.19 -28.29 -12.09
N ASN A 4 0.07 -28.98 -12.37
CA ASN A 4 -1.13 -28.85 -11.56
C ASN A 4 -0.82 -29.40 -10.17
N TYR A 5 -0.62 -28.48 -9.21
CA TYR A 5 -0.29 -28.80 -7.82
C TYR A 5 -1.42 -28.30 -6.92
N ASP A 6 -2.15 -29.24 -6.33
CA ASP A 6 -3.37 -29.00 -5.56
C ASP A 6 -3.35 -29.55 -4.13
N LYS A 7 -2.22 -30.18 -3.72
CA LYS A 7 -2.08 -30.77 -2.39
C LYS A 7 -1.88 -29.74 -1.30
N LEU A 8 -2.50 -29.97 -0.17
CA LEU A 8 -2.24 -29.30 1.07
C LEU A 8 -1.05 -29.96 1.78
N ILE A 9 -0.32 -29.20 2.63
CA ILE A 9 0.83 -29.71 3.37
C ILE A 9 0.46 -30.93 4.25
N PHE A 10 -0.77 -30.96 4.77
CA PHE A 10 -1.30 -32.09 5.57
C PHE A 10 -1.45 -33.38 4.76
N GLU A 11 -1.67 -33.29 3.44
CA GLU A 11 -1.78 -34.45 2.56
C GLU A 11 -0.43 -35.06 2.16
N LEU A 12 0.66 -34.33 2.46
CA LEU A 12 2.03 -34.82 2.30
C LEU A 12 2.54 -35.55 3.55
N SER A 13 1.81 -35.45 4.67
CA SER A 13 2.22 -36.01 5.93
C SER A 13 2.36 -37.53 5.87
N LYS A 14 3.48 -38.04 6.41
CA LYS A 14 3.70 -39.48 6.63
C LYS A 14 4.37 -39.66 7.99
N GLU A 15 3.83 -40.58 8.78
CA GLU A 15 4.34 -40.90 10.11
C GLU A 15 5.84 -41.15 10.12
N GLY A 16 6.53 -40.56 11.08
CA GLY A 16 7.98 -40.68 11.29
C GLY A 16 8.82 -39.74 10.43
N ARG A 17 8.25 -38.90 9.55
CA ARG A 17 9.02 -37.88 8.83
C ARG A 17 9.35 -36.71 9.75
N VAL A 18 10.60 -36.25 9.68
CA VAL A 18 11.12 -35.09 10.44
C VAL A 18 11.75 -34.11 9.48
N GLY A 19 11.31 -32.85 9.53
CA GLY A 19 11.79 -31.77 8.67
C GLY A 19 12.61 -30.70 9.40
N TYR A 20 13.03 -30.93 10.63
CA TYR A 20 13.76 -29.96 11.43
C TYR A 20 14.83 -30.64 12.28
N SER A 21 15.84 -29.85 12.65
CA SER A 21 16.77 -30.19 13.71
C SER A 21 16.73 -29.09 14.79
N LEU A 22 16.34 -29.43 15.98
CA LEU A 22 16.41 -28.50 17.11
C LEU A 22 17.82 -28.47 17.67
N PRO A 23 18.34 -27.31 18.08
CA PRO A 23 19.60 -27.25 18.83
C PRO A 23 19.46 -28.06 20.12
N LYS A 24 20.58 -28.65 20.57
CA LYS A 24 20.59 -29.34 21.85
C LYS A 24 20.23 -28.38 22.97
N ASN A 25 19.34 -28.82 23.86
CA ASN A 25 19.01 -28.05 25.05
C ASN A 25 20.28 -27.85 25.90
N VAL A 26 20.72 -26.59 26.00
CA VAL A 26 21.90 -26.23 26.80
C VAL A 26 21.56 -25.95 28.27
N PHE A 27 20.27 -25.84 28.58
CA PHE A 27 19.80 -25.67 29.96
C PHE A 27 19.73 -27.02 30.66
N LYS A 28 20.19 -27.07 31.92
CA LYS A 28 20.07 -28.26 32.74
C LYS A 28 18.60 -28.57 33.01
N GLU A 29 18.24 -29.85 33.14
CA GLU A 29 16.87 -30.33 33.42
C GLU A 29 16.19 -29.64 34.61
N SER A 30 16.99 -29.15 35.58
CA SER A 30 16.52 -28.40 36.74
C SER A 30 15.91 -27.03 36.41
N TYR A 31 15.95 -26.58 35.13
CA TYR A 31 15.45 -25.27 34.70
C TYR A 31 14.08 -25.34 34.01
N CYS A 32 13.39 -26.46 34.04
CA CYS A 32 12.02 -26.53 33.54
C CYS A 32 11.04 -26.83 34.70
N PRO A 33 10.69 -25.80 35.49
CA PRO A 33 9.83 -26.00 36.67
C PRO A 33 8.34 -25.83 36.38
N CYS A 34 7.94 -25.53 35.15
CA CYS A 34 6.55 -25.26 34.86
C CYS A 34 5.80 -26.56 34.55
N ALA A 35 5.38 -27.27 35.59
CA ALA A 35 4.25 -28.17 35.46
C ALA A 35 3.00 -27.33 35.16
N LEU A 36 2.59 -27.30 33.89
CA LEU A 36 1.29 -26.74 33.54
C LEU A 36 0.21 -27.44 34.37
N PRO A 37 -0.76 -26.71 34.92
CA PRO A 37 -1.96 -27.30 35.51
C PRO A 37 -2.61 -28.33 34.56
N GLU A 38 -3.10 -29.44 35.06
CA GLU A 38 -3.65 -30.52 34.21
C GLU A 38 -4.78 -30.05 33.28
N ASN A 39 -5.60 -29.12 33.74
CA ASN A 39 -6.67 -28.51 32.95
C ASN A 39 -6.19 -27.63 31.79
N LEU A 40 -4.92 -27.24 31.75
CA LEU A 40 -4.29 -26.49 30.67
C LEU A 40 -3.45 -27.37 29.75
N LYS A 41 -3.25 -28.64 30.09
CA LYS A 41 -2.52 -29.59 29.27
C LYS A 41 -3.41 -30.12 28.14
N ARG A 42 -2.80 -30.24 26.95
CA ARG A 42 -3.47 -30.96 25.85
C ARG A 42 -3.61 -32.44 26.21
N SER A 43 -4.77 -33.02 25.94
CA SER A 43 -5.03 -34.46 26.08
C SER A 43 -4.47 -35.26 24.87
N THR A 44 -4.26 -34.59 23.72
CA THR A 44 -3.77 -35.21 22.49
C THR A 44 -2.67 -34.39 21.87
N LYS A 45 -1.77 -35.03 21.12
CA LYS A 45 -0.77 -34.31 20.30
C LYS A 45 -1.45 -33.39 19.27
N PRO A 46 -0.86 -32.23 18.96
CA PRO A 46 -1.37 -31.41 17.84
C PRO A 46 -1.24 -32.21 16.54
N GLU A 47 -2.28 -32.15 15.71
CA GLU A 47 -2.30 -32.78 14.38
C GLU A 47 -1.47 -31.95 13.38
N LEU A 48 -0.18 -31.83 13.61
CA LEU A 48 0.75 -31.17 12.69
C LEU A 48 1.21 -32.17 11.62
N PRO A 49 1.49 -31.72 10.39
CA PRO A 49 1.97 -32.61 9.35
C PRO A 49 3.41 -33.07 9.64
N GLU A 50 3.65 -34.37 9.53
CA GLU A 50 4.98 -34.97 9.59
C GLU A 50 5.57 -35.00 8.17
N VAL A 51 6.46 -34.06 7.87
CA VAL A 51 7.05 -33.84 6.56
C VAL A 51 8.55 -33.64 6.67
N THR A 52 9.29 -33.88 5.59
CA THR A 52 10.72 -33.56 5.52
C THR A 52 10.93 -32.11 5.07
N GLU A 53 12.12 -31.54 5.31
CA GLU A 53 12.52 -30.26 4.75
C GLU A 53 12.29 -30.19 3.23
N PHE A 54 12.63 -31.28 2.54
CA PHE A 54 12.43 -31.42 1.12
C PHE A 54 10.94 -31.32 0.71
N ASP A 55 10.02 -31.96 1.45
CA ASP A 55 8.59 -31.87 1.20
C ASP A 55 8.10 -30.44 1.42
N VAL A 56 8.57 -29.74 2.46
CA VAL A 56 8.22 -28.35 2.78
C VAL A 56 8.68 -27.40 1.67
N VAL A 57 9.96 -27.47 1.29
CA VAL A 57 10.53 -26.60 0.25
C VAL A 57 9.78 -26.80 -1.08
N ARG A 58 9.59 -28.03 -1.50
CA ARG A 58 8.86 -28.31 -2.75
C ARG A 58 7.39 -27.87 -2.72
N HIS A 59 6.73 -28.06 -1.58
CA HIS A 59 5.34 -27.65 -1.42
C HIS A 59 5.20 -26.14 -1.64
N TYR A 60 5.95 -25.34 -0.88
CA TYR A 60 5.84 -23.89 -0.96
C TYR A 60 6.40 -23.32 -2.27
N THR A 61 7.42 -23.93 -2.85
CA THR A 61 7.90 -23.56 -4.20
C THR A 61 6.82 -23.80 -5.26
N ASN A 62 6.12 -24.94 -5.22
CA ASN A 62 5.02 -25.19 -6.14
C ASN A 62 3.85 -24.24 -5.95
N LEU A 63 3.54 -23.83 -4.71
CA LEU A 63 2.52 -22.82 -4.44
C LEU A 63 2.96 -21.43 -4.94
N SER A 64 4.21 -21.03 -4.70
CA SER A 64 4.72 -19.74 -5.15
C SER A 64 4.69 -19.60 -6.66
N ASN A 65 4.92 -20.68 -7.41
CA ASN A 65 4.83 -20.68 -8.87
C ASN A 65 3.39 -20.46 -9.41
N LYS A 66 2.37 -20.49 -8.57
CA LYS A 66 1.00 -20.14 -8.94
C LYS A 66 0.68 -18.66 -8.71
N ASN A 67 1.54 -17.91 -8.03
CA ASN A 67 1.37 -16.50 -7.78
C ASN A 67 2.05 -15.68 -8.88
N PHE A 68 1.47 -14.52 -9.14
CA PHE A 68 2.06 -13.51 -10.02
C PHE A 68 2.84 -12.50 -9.17
N GLY A 69 3.95 -11.98 -9.70
CA GLY A 69 4.76 -10.95 -9.03
C GLY A 69 5.42 -10.04 -10.06
N VAL A 70 5.91 -8.90 -9.62
CA VAL A 70 6.60 -7.90 -10.47
C VAL A 70 7.85 -8.46 -11.18
N ASP A 71 8.42 -9.55 -10.67
CA ASP A 71 9.56 -10.24 -11.28
C ASP A 71 9.15 -11.19 -12.41
N THR A 72 7.86 -11.54 -12.51
CA THR A 72 7.35 -12.45 -13.54
C THR A 72 6.77 -11.73 -14.74
N GLY A 73 6.37 -10.48 -14.60
CA GLY A 73 5.84 -9.68 -15.68
C GLY A 73 5.15 -8.41 -15.21
N PHE A 74 4.54 -7.71 -16.16
CA PHE A 74 3.84 -6.48 -15.90
C PHE A 74 2.66 -6.66 -14.93
N TYR A 75 2.61 -5.80 -13.92
CA TYR A 75 1.61 -5.85 -12.85
C TYR A 75 0.76 -4.57 -12.86
N PRO A 76 -0.31 -4.49 -13.68
CA PRO A 76 -1.03 -3.27 -13.99
C PRO A 76 -2.02 -2.82 -12.92
N LEU A 77 -1.82 -3.20 -11.66
CA LEU A 77 -2.77 -2.99 -10.57
C LEU A 77 -2.85 -1.50 -10.19
N GLY A 78 -3.94 -0.84 -10.53
CA GLY A 78 -4.19 0.55 -10.15
C GLY A 78 -4.34 0.72 -8.65
N SER A 79 -4.04 1.93 -8.17
CA SER A 79 -4.02 2.32 -6.74
C SER A 79 -2.93 1.65 -5.88
N CYS A 80 -2.04 0.83 -6.47
CA CYS A 80 -1.04 0.06 -5.74
C CYS A 80 0.41 0.32 -6.13
N THR A 81 0.70 1.03 -7.20
CA THR A 81 2.06 1.33 -7.70
C THR A 81 2.99 0.12 -7.66
N MET A 82 2.63 -0.93 -8.42
CA MET A 82 3.36 -2.20 -8.45
C MET A 82 4.58 -2.10 -9.36
N LYS A 83 5.61 -1.38 -8.93
CA LYS A 83 6.84 -1.21 -9.70
C LYS A 83 7.94 -2.18 -9.31
N TYR A 84 8.91 -2.38 -10.20
CA TYR A 84 10.06 -3.23 -9.98
C TYR A 84 10.83 -2.81 -8.71
N ASN A 85 11.22 -3.80 -7.91
CA ASN A 85 12.03 -3.60 -6.71
C ASN A 85 13.51 -3.89 -7.03
N PRO A 86 14.41 -2.88 -7.03
CA PRO A 86 15.81 -3.07 -7.36
C PRO A 86 16.51 -4.08 -6.46
N ARG A 87 17.28 -5.02 -7.03
CA ARG A 87 17.99 -6.07 -6.28
C ARG A 87 19.01 -5.51 -5.29
N LEU A 88 19.61 -4.37 -5.61
CA LEU A 88 20.53 -3.68 -4.72
C LEU A 88 19.86 -3.36 -3.36
N ASN A 89 18.57 -3.01 -3.35
CA ASN A 89 17.84 -2.75 -2.12
C ASN A 89 17.77 -3.99 -1.23
N GLU A 90 17.59 -5.18 -1.83
CA GLU A 90 17.59 -6.45 -1.11
C GLU A 90 18.97 -6.80 -0.55
N GLU A 91 20.02 -6.62 -1.35
CA GLU A 91 21.41 -6.88 -0.95
C GLU A 91 21.82 -6.02 0.24
N ILE A 92 21.55 -4.72 0.19
CA ILE A 92 21.87 -3.78 1.28
C ILE A 92 21.07 -4.11 2.55
N SER A 93 19.78 -4.42 2.42
CA SER A 93 18.94 -4.75 3.58
C SER A 93 19.31 -6.07 4.25
N ALA A 94 19.98 -6.96 3.53
CA ALA A 94 20.47 -8.25 4.04
C ALA A 94 21.87 -8.19 4.67
N LEU A 95 22.54 -7.03 4.66
CA LEU A 95 23.86 -6.90 5.27
C LEU A 95 23.79 -7.27 6.77
N PRO A 96 24.69 -8.14 7.27
CA PRO A 96 24.64 -8.60 8.67
C PRO A 96 24.72 -7.47 9.70
N SER A 97 25.41 -6.38 9.37
CA SER A 97 25.50 -5.17 10.22
C SER A 97 24.16 -4.48 10.45
N PHE A 98 23.22 -4.65 9.56
CA PHE A 98 21.85 -4.13 9.70
C PHE A 98 20.86 -5.21 10.11
N ALA A 99 20.83 -6.33 9.38
CA ALA A 99 19.86 -7.41 9.61
C ALA A 99 20.05 -8.13 10.96
N GLY A 100 21.26 -8.13 11.52
CA GLY A 100 21.58 -8.75 12.81
C GLY A 100 21.42 -7.82 14.02
N LEU A 101 21.03 -6.57 13.82
CA LEU A 101 20.87 -5.61 14.91
C LEU A 101 19.49 -5.78 15.58
N HIS A 102 19.49 -5.93 16.92
CA HIS A 102 18.26 -6.00 17.68
C HIS A 102 17.63 -4.58 17.78
N PRO A 103 16.30 -4.41 17.62
CA PRO A 103 15.65 -3.10 17.69
C PRO A 103 15.83 -2.35 19.02
N ASP A 104 15.98 -3.10 20.14
CA ASP A 104 16.26 -2.53 21.47
C ASP A 104 17.76 -2.49 21.80
N ALA A 105 18.64 -2.57 20.80
CA ALA A 105 20.07 -2.37 21.04
C ALA A 105 20.33 -0.95 21.57
N PRO A 106 21.31 -0.77 22.50
CA PRO A 106 21.66 0.58 22.94
C PRO A 106 22.03 1.50 21.79
N ALA A 107 21.63 2.76 21.87
CA ALA A 107 21.84 3.74 20.79
C ALA A 107 23.32 3.82 20.33
N GLU A 108 24.26 3.64 21.26
CA GLU A 108 25.70 3.62 20.98
C GLU A 108 26.12 2.48 20.04
N ALA A 109 25.43 1.33 20.09
CA ALA A 109 25.65 0.19 19.21
C ALA A 109 24.86 0.30 17.89
N ALA A 110 23.86 1.20 17.81
CA ALA A 110 22.93 1.31 16.70
C ALA A 110 23.15 2.57 15.85
N GLN A 111 24.25 3.30 16.00
CA GLN A 111 24.49 4.61 15.39
C GLN A 111 24.24 4.63 13.88
N GLY A 112 24.74 3.63 13.14
CA GLY A 112 24.52 3.57 11.69
C GLY A 112 23.06 3.34 11.31
N ALA A 113 22.29 2.56 12.07
CA ALA A 113 20.87 2.38 11.85
C ALA A 113 20.08 3.67 12.17
N LEU A 114 20.41 4.33 13.28
CA LEU A 114 19.80 5.61 13.67
C LEU A 114 20.12 6.72 12.66
N GLU A 115 21.33 6.72 12.07
CA GLU A 115 21.68 7.62 10.98
C GLU A 115 20.81 7.40 9.74
N VAL A 116 20.50 6.15 9.38
CA VAL A 116 19.55 5.84 8.30
C VAL A 116 18.18 6.44 8.60
N TYR A 117 17.64 6.26 9.82
CA TYR A 117 16.37 6.86 10.22
C TYR A 117 16.38 8.37 10.06
N TYR A 118 17.39 9.05 10.60
CA TYR A 118 17.49 10.49 10.57
C TYR A 118 17.58 11.03 9.14
N ASN A 119 18.44 10.45 8.32
CA ASN A 119 18.66 10.90 6.95
C ASN A 119 17.49 10.57 6.03
N LEU A 120 16.81 9.43 6.24
CA LEU A 120 15.58 9.12 5.49
C LEU A 120 14.46 10.11 5.85
N ALA A 121 14.24 10.40 7.14
CA ALA A 121 13.26 11.39 7.58
C ALA A 121 13.54 12.77 6.97
N ALA A 122 14.80 13.20 6.97
CA ALA A 122 15.21 14.45 6.32
C ALA A 122 14.99 14.44 4.80
N SER A 123 15.26 13.32 4.14
CA SER A 123 15.02 13.17 2.70
C SER A 123 13.53 13.24 2.36
N LEU A 124 12.67 12.61 3.16
CA LEU A 124 11.22 12.66 2.98
C LEU A 124 10.68 14.07 3.25
N ALA A 125 11.23 14.80 4.23
CA ALA A 125 10.88 16.18 4.51
C ALA A 125 11.20 17.07 3.31
N GLU A 126 12.40 16.96 2.73
CA GLU A 126 12.77 17.72 1.52
C GLU A 126 11.88 17.38 0.32
N ILE A 127 11.62 16.10 0.08
CA ILE A 127 10.79 15.63 -1.04
C ILE A 127 9.35 16.15 -0.92
N SER A 128 8.81 16.21 0.30
CA SER A 128 7.42 16.57 0.55
C SER A 128 7.19 18.06 0.80
N GLY A 129 8.23 18.81 1.17
CA GLY A 129 8.12 20.21 1.63
C GLY A 129 7.53 20.35 3.04
N LEU A 130 7.54 19.27 3.82
CA LEU A 130 7.14 19.28 5.23
C LEU A 130 8.35 19.41 6.15
N SER A 131 8.13 19.76 7.41
CA SER A 131 9.19 20.10 8.37
C SER A 131 9.86 18.87 8.98
N ALA A 132 9.08 17.85 9.36
CA ALA A 132 9.58 16.68 10.05
C ALA A 132 8.76 15.42 9.74
N PHE A 133 9.39 14.24 9.90
CA PHE A 133 8.78 12.93 9.68
C PHE A 133 9.01 11.98 10.85
N THR A 134 7.98 11.19 11.19
CA THR A 134 8.12 9.93 11.91
C THR A 134 8.14 8.77 10.92
N LEU A 135 8.94 7.73 11.21
CA LEU A 135 9.03 6.50 10.41
C LEU A 135 8.42 5.30 11.16
N ASN A 136 7.62 5.56 12.21
CA ASN A 136 7.10 4.53 13.11
C ASN A 136 5.92 3.71 12.55
N PRO A 137 5.01 4.26 11.72
CA PRO A 137 3.86 3.50 11.20
C PRO A 137 4.28 2.41 10.22
N TYR A 138 3.73 1.20 10.37
CA TYR A 138 4.10 0.00 9.60
C TYR A 138 3.45 -0.13 8.22
N ALA A 139 2.49 0.73 7.88
CA ALA A 139 1.77 0.65 6.61
C ALA A 139 1.08 1.98 6.29
N GLY A 140 0.54 2.12 5.05
CA GLY A 140 -0.21 3.31 4.64
C GLY A 140 -1.42 3.58 5.52
N ALA A 141 -2.30 2.59 5.74
CA ALA A 141 -3.45 2.73 6.63
C ALA A 141 -3.08 3.07 8.08
N HIS A 142 -1.92 2.58 8.56
CA HIS A 142 -1.38 2.95 9.86
C HIS A 142 -0.84 4.40 9.85
N GLY A 143 -0.29 4.85 8.72
CA GLY A 143 0.06 6.26 8.49
C GLY A 143 -1.16 7.17 8.49
N GLU A 144 -2.26 6.74 7.83
CA GLU A 144 -3.54 7.46 7.86
C GLU A 144 -4.05 7.64 9.30
N LEU A 145 -4.14 6.53 10.06
CA LEU A 145 -4.54 6.55 11.46
C LEU A 145 -3.65 7.50 12.29
N THR A 146 -2.34 7.40 12.12
CA THR A 146 -1.35 8.24 12.82
C THR A 146 -1.54 9.71 12.51
N GLY A 147 -1.71 10.08 11.25
CA GLY A 147 -1.94 11.48 10.85
C GLY A 147 -3.23 12.06 11.42
N LEU A 148 -4.30 11.25 11.48
CA LEU A 148 -5.56 11.66 12.10
C LEU A 148 -5.45 11.75 13.64
N MET A 149 -4.65 10.91 14.28
CA MET A 149 -4.31 11.07 15.71
C MET A 149 -3.58 12.39 15.96
N ILE A 150 -2.63 12.77 15.09
CA ILE A 150 -1.94 14.07 15.16
C ILE A 150 -2.95 15.22 14.99
N MET A 151 -3.80 15.15 13.97
CA MET A 151 -4.86 16.16 13.73
C MET A 151 -5.75 16.32 14.96
N ARG A 152 -6.23 15.23 15.54
CA ARG A 152 -7.06 15.24 16.75
C ARG A 152 -6.30 15.80 17.95
N SER A 153 -5.04 15.37 18.18
CA SER A 153 -4.19 15.87 19.26
C SER A 153 -3.95 17.38 19.15
N TYR A 154 -3.73 17.89 17.94
CA TYR A 154 -3.59 19.32 17.67
C TYR A 154 -4.81 20.11 18.18
N HIS A 155 -6.02 19.68 17.83
CA HIS A 155 -7.23 20.38 18.27
C HIS A 155 -7.47 20.24 19.77
N LEU A 156 -7.24 19.07 20.36
CA LEU A 156 -7.43 18.85 21.80
C LEU A 156 -6.44 19.69 22.64
N GLN A 157 -5.17 19.76 22.24
CA GLN A 157 -4.17 20.55 22.96
C GLN A 157 -4.42 22.06 22.89
N ARG A 158 -5.16 22.53 21.89
CA ARG A 158 -5.62 23.92 21.78
C ARG A 158 -6.92 24.18 22.54
N GLY A 159 -7.52 23.17 23.19
CA GLY A 159 -8.83 23.28 23.85
C GLY A 159 -10.02 23.30 22.88
N ASP A 160 -9.83 22.94 21.61
CA ASP A 160 -10.85 22.97 20.56
C ASP A 160 -11.49 21.58 20.34
N ALA A 161 -11.97 20.96 21.41
CA ALA A 161 -12.49 19.60 21.42
C ALA A 161 -13.76 19.37 20.55
N LYS A 162 -14.42 20.45 20.12
CA LYS A 162 -15.61 20.40 19.26
C LYS A 162 -15.30 20.02 17.81
N ARG A 163 -14.04 20.07 17.37
CA ARG A 163 -13.61 19.68 16.03
C ARG A 163 -13.52 18.17 15.93
N THR A 164 -14.64 17.56 15.58
CA THR A 164 -14.82 16.10 15.55
C THR A 164 -15.16 15.59 14.15
N LYS A 165 -15.19 16.45 13.13
CA LYS A 165 -15.55 16.07 11.77
C LYS A 165 -14.36 16.18 10.83
N VAL A 166 -14.23 15.21 9.92
CA VAL A 166 -13.26 15.23 8.82
C VAL A 166 -13.99 15.15 7.49
N ILE A 167 -13.69 16.09 6.58
CA ILE A 167 -14.21 16.08 5.23
C ILE A 167 -13.40 15.09 4.40
N VAL A 168 -14.06 14.28 3.58
CA VAL A 168 -13.47 13.30 2.67
C VAL A 168 -14.17 13.37 1.31
N PRO A 169 -13.43 13.49 0.17
CA PRO A 169 -14.05 13.44 -1.15
C PRO A 169 -14.70 12.07 -1.43
N ASP A 170 -15.80 12.06 -2.20
CA ASP A 170 -16.52 10.86 -2.64
C ASP A 170 -15.65 9.92 -3.52
N SER A 171 -14.60 10.45 -4.11
CA SER A 171 -13.57 9.70 -4.87
C SER A 171 -12.45 9.13 -4.00
N ALA A 172 -12.47 9.32 -2.67
CA ALA A 172 -11.41 8.87 -1.78
C ALA A 172 -11.34 7.35 -1.66
N HIS A 173 -10.15 6.85 -1.28
CA HIS A 173 -9.97 5.43 -0.97
C HIS A 173 -10.77 5.05 0.28
N GLY A 174 -11.36 3.85 0.29
CA GLY A 174 -12.22 3.38 1.38
C GLY A 174 -11.54 3.26 2.76
N THR A 175 -10.20 3.29 2.84
CA THR A 175 -9.45 3.30 4.10
C THR A 175 -9.50 4.66 4.80
N ASN A 176 -9.66 5.76 4.07
CA ASN A 176 -9.71 7.10 4.65
C ASN A 176 -10.89 7.26 5.63
N PRO A 177 -12.15 6.95 5.23
CA PRO A 177 -13.27 6.94 6.17
C PRO A 177 -13.07 6.01 7.36
N ALA A 178 -12.50 4.81 7.13
CA ALA A 178 -12.28 3.85 8.19
C ALA A 178 -11.28 4.36 9.24
N SER A 179 -10.19 4.98 8.82
CA SER A 179 -9.18 5.58 9.70
C SER A 179 -9.76 6.73 10.53
N ALA A 180 -10.61 7.57 9.93
CA ALA A 180 -11.29 8.65 10.64
C ALA A 180 -12.23 8.11 11.73
N ALA A 181 -13.03 7.08 11.43
CA ALA A 181 -13.92 6.45 12.38
C ALA A 181 -13.17 5.84 13.57
N VAL A 182 -12.02 5.20 13.35
CA VAL A 182 -11.15 4.64 14.42
C VAL A 182 -10.63 5.75 15.34
N CYS A 183 -10.33 6.94 14.79
CA CYS A 183 -9.93 8.12 15.59
C CYS A 183 -11.11 8.80 16.31
N GLY A 184 -12.33 8.29 16.17
CA GLY A 184 -13.53 8.89 16.75
C GLY A 184 -13.92 10.20 16.06
N LEU A 185 -13.61 10.32 14.77
CA LEU A 185 -13.99 11.45 13.92
C LEU A 185 -15.20 11.06 13.06
N GLU A 186 -16.15 11.95 12.93
CA GLU A 186 -17.29 11.83 12.02
C GLU A 186 -16.87 12.23 10.60
N ILE A 187 -17.36 11.50 9.60
CA ILE A 187 -17.05 11.77 8.21
C ILE A 187 -18.12 12.64 7.58
N VAL A 188 -17.67 13.67 6.88
CA VAL A 188 -18.49 14.52 6.03
C VAL A 188 -18.00 14.35 4.60
N GLU A 189 -18.85 13.84 3.72
CA GLU A 189 -18.51 13.66 2.32
C GLU A 189 -18.66 14.98 1.55
N VAL A 190 -17.67 15.28 0.68
CA VAL A 190 -17.74 16.35 -0.31
C VAL A 190 -17.78 15.72 -1.71
N LYS A 191 -18.62 16.25 -2.58
CA LYS A 191 -18.83 15.73 -3.94
C LYS A 191 -17.73 16.13 -4.89
N SER A 192 -17.54 15.29 -5.90
CA SER A 192 -16.67 15.60 -7.04
C SER A 192 -17.46 16.28 -8.17
N THR A 193 -16.78 17.15 -8.90
CA THR A 193 -17.26 17.69 -10.17
C THR A 193 -17.30 16.60 -11.26
N PRO A 194 -17.98 16.81 -12.38
CA PRO A 194 -17.94 15.89 -13.52
C PRO A 194 -16.52 15.60 -14.06
N ASN A 195 -15.57 16.50 -13.79
CA ASN A 195 -14.16 16.32 -14.18
C ASN A 195 -13.33 15.53 -13.14
N GLY A 196 -13.95 15.08 -12.05
CA GLY A 196 -13.33 14.27 -11.02
C GLY A 196 -12.52 15.05 -9.98
N THR A 197 -12.57 16.38 -9.95
CA THR A 197 -11.99 17.24 -8.90
C THR A 197 -13.02 17.51 -7.81
N VAL A 198 -12.57 17.98 -6.63
CA VAL A 198 -13.48 18.40 -5.56
C VAL A 198 -14.37 19.56 -6.01
N ASP A 199 -15.65 19.47 -5.74
CA ASP A 199 -16.58 20.58 -5.96
C ASP A 199 -16.44 21.60 -4.81
N VAL A 200 -15.76 22.72 -5.10
CA VAL A 200 -15.52 23.79 -4.12
C VAL A 200 -16.81 24.45 -3.65
N GLU A 201 -17.84 24.50 -4.49
CA GLU A 201 -19.15 25.06 -4.10
C GLU A 201 -19.90 24.10 -3.13
N ASP A 202 -19.73 22.80 -3.28
CA ASP A 202 -20.24 21.81 -2.32
C ASP A 202 -19.40 21.80 -1.01
N LEU A 203 -18.09 22.10 -1.09
CA LEU A 203 -17.22 22.20 0.07
C LEU A 203 -17.56 23.37 1.00
N LYS A 204 -17.79 24.56 0.44
CA LYS A 204 -17.98 25.80 1.24
C LYS A 204 -19.01 25.69 2.36
N PRO A 205 -20.25 25.18 2.14
CA PRO A 205 -21.25 25.07 3.19
C PRO A 205 -20.94 24.00 4.25
N LEU A 206 -19.99 23.09 3.99
CA LEU A 206 -19.58 22.06 4.95
C LEU A 206 -18.59 22.60 5.99
N LEU A 207 -17.95 23.74 5.70
CA LEU A 207 -16.90 24.30 6.55
C LEU A 207 -17.48 25.09 7.70
N ASP A 208 -17.35 24.54 8.91
CA ASP A 208 -17.72 25.19 10.15
C ASP A 208 -16.68 24.94 11.27
N ASP A 209 -16.97 25.39 12.48
CA ASP A 209 -16.09 25.26 13.62
C ASP A 209 -16.06 23.85 14.26
N THR A 210 -16.77 22.88 13.69
CA THR A 210 -16.71 21.46 14.06
C THR A 210 -15.77 20.66 13.17
N ILE A 211 -15.29 21.24 12.09
CA ILE A 211 -14.37 20.59 11.14
C ILE A 211 -12.95 20.54 11.69
N ALA A 212 -12.42 19.33 11.88
CA ALA A 212 -11.03 19.10 12.25
C ALA A 212 -10.09 19.27 11.05
N GLY A 213 -10.54 18.88 9.86
CA GLY A 213 -9.77 19.02 8.64
C GLY A 213 -10.41 18.33 7.45
N ILE A 214 -9.66 18.32 6.35
CA ILE A 214 -9.97 17.56 5.13
C ILE A 214 -8.89 16.51 4.89
N MET A 215 -9.28 15.31 4.47
CA MET A 215 -8.37 14.23 4.10
C MET A 215 -8.57 13.90 2.62
N MET A 216 -7.51 14.05 1.82
CA MET A 216 -7.59 13.85 0.39
C MET A 216 -6.30 13.31 -0.22
N THR A 217 -6.45 12.66 -1.36
CA THR A 217 -5.34 12.17 -2.20
C THR A 217 -5.17 13.10 -3.39
N ASN A 218 -3.96 13.52 -3.69
CA ASN A 218 -3.69 14.34 -4.88
C ASN A 218 -2.40 13.87 -5.60
N PRO A 219 -2.49 13.31 -6.83
CA PRO A 219 -3.70 13.05 -7.62
C PRO A 219 -4.65 12.08 -6.95
N ASN A 220 -5.94 12.20 -7.24
CA ASN A 220 -6.95 11.30 -6.68
C ASN A 220 -6.94 9.92 -7.35
N THR A 221 -7.82 9.02 -6.91
CA THR A 221 -7.92 7.63 -7.41
C THR A 221 -8.40 7.52 -8.87
N LEU A 222 -8.82 8.62 -9.49
CA LEU A 222 -9.13 8.69 -10.92
C LEU A 222 -7.92 9.08 -11.77
N GLY A 223 -6.76 9.31 -11.13
CA GLY A 223 -5.56 9.83 -11.77
C GLY A 223 -5.63 11.32 -12.10
N ILE A 224 -6.56 12.07 -11.50
CA ILE A 224 -6.79 13.49 -11.77
C ILE A 224 -6.11 14.34 -10.68
N PHE A 225 -5.33 15.33 -11.11
CA PHE A 225 -4.70 16.27 -10.20
C PHE A 225 -5.68 17.38 -9.80
N GLU A 226 -5.81 17.60 -8.49
CA GLU A 226 -6.66 18.67 -7.94
C GLU A 226 -6.00 20.03 -8.14
N THR A 227 -6.54 20.79 -9.07
CA THR A 227 -6.02 22.13 -9.43
C THR A 227 -6.50 23.22 -8.49
N GLU A 228 -7.66 23.00 -7.84
CA GLU A 228 -8.24 23.96 -6.89
C GLU A 228 -7.63 23.84 -5.48
N ILE A 229 -6.57 23.04 -5.31
CA ILE A 229 -5.93 22.82 -4.00
C ILE A 229 -5.54 24.11 -3.27
N PRO A 230 -5.07 25.19 -3.92
CA PRO A 230 -4.79 26.45 -3.20
C PRO A 230 -6.04 27.08 -2.57
N GLU A 231 -7.18 26.99 -3.23
CA GLU A 231 -8.44 27.52 -2.71
C GLU A 231 -9.02 26.62 -1.62
N ILE A 232 -8.95 25.31 -1.80
CA ILE A 232 -9.35 24.32 -0.78
C ILE A 232 -8.53 24.54 0.48
N ALA A 233 -7.20 24.68 0.37
CA ALA A 233 -6.31 24.91 1.49
C ALA A 233 -6.67 26.22 2.23
N ARG A 234 -6.87 27.31 1.49
CA ARG A 234 -7.28 28.59 2.08
C ARG A 234 -8.58 28.48 2.88
N LEU A 235 -9.60 27.87 2.31
CA LEU A 235 -10.92 27.71 2.92
C LEU A 235 -10.87 26.86 4.20
N VAL A 236 -10.15 25.72 4.15
CA VAL A 236 -10.03 24.82 5.29
C VAL A 236 -9.22 25.47 6.42
N HIS A 237 -8.13 26.18 6.12
CA HIS A 237 -7.35 26.92 7.11
C HIS A 237 -8.15 28.06 7.72
N GLU A 238 -8.93 28.80 6.93
CA GLU A 238 -9.79 29.89 7.43
C GLU A 238 -10.85 29.39 8.40
N CYS A 239 -11.40 28.18 8.22
CA CYS A 239 -12.30 27.59 9.19
C CYS A 239 -11.57 27.02 10.42
N GLY A 240 -10.22 26.98 10.42
CA GLY A 240 -9.36 26.49 11.50
C GLY A 240 -9.07 24.98 11.45
N GLY A 241 -9.42 24.31 10.37
CA GLY A 241 -9.10 22.90 10.07
C GLY A 241 -7.68 22.71 9.57
N LEU A 242 -7.27 21.44 9.42
CA LEU A 242 -5.99 21.02 8.84
C LEU A 242 -6.20 20.26 7.54
N LEU A 243 -5.21 20.34 6.62
CA LEU A 243 -5.18 19.53 5.41
C LEU A 243 -4.31 18.30 5.61
N TYR A 244 -4.89 17.14 5.36
CA TYR A 244 -4.19 15.86 5.35
C TYR A 244 -4.03 15.35 3.91
N TYR A 245 -2.80 15.06 3.52
CA TYR A 245 -2.44 14.47 2.23
C TYR A 245 -2.28 12.96 2.36
N ASP A 246 -3.14 12.20 1.70
CA ASP A 246 -2.91 10.78 1.48
C ASP A 246 -1.84 10.61 0.39
N GLY A 247 -0.65 10.19 0.80
CA GLY A 247 0.52 10.09 -0.06
C GLY A 247 0.61 8.78 -0.85
N ALA A 248 -0.47 8.02 -0.94
CA ALA A 248 -0.50 6.80 -1.74
C ALA A 248 -0.12 7.04 -3.21
N ASN A 249 -0.49 8.19 -3.76
CA ASN A 249 -0.26 8.57 -5.16
C ASN A 249 0.91 9.55 -5.36
N LEU A 250 1.80 9.70 -4.38
CA LEU A 250 2.96 10.61 -4.46
C LEU A 250 3.86 10.32 -5.68
N ASN A 251 3.89 9.08 -6.17
CA ASN A 251 4.68 8.67 -7.34
C ASN A 251 4.44 9.56 -8.56
N ALA A 252 3.20 9.99 -8.77
CA ALA A 252 2.78 10.82 -9.90
C ALA A 252 3.40 12.22 -9.91
N VAL A 253 3.71 12.76 -8.74
CA VAL A 253 4.15 14.14 -8.56
C VAL A 253 5.57 14.26 -8.00
N LEU A 254 6.23 13.13 -7.79
CA LEU A 254 7.58 13.05 -7.20
C LEU A 254 8.57 13.93 -7.99
N GLY A 255 9.22 14.85 -7.27
CA GLY A 255 10.18 15.79 -7.83
C GLY A 255 9.60 16.89 -8.72
N LYS A 256 8.27 17.06 -8.79
CA LYS A 256 7.57 18.11 -9.55
C LYS A 256 6.83 19.11 -8.69
N CYS A 257 6.11 18.64 -7.68
CA CYS A 257 5.52 19.48 -6.66
C CYS A 257 5.62 18.79 -5.30
N ARG A 258 5.60 19.59 -4.25
CA ARG A 258 5.70 19.11 -2.87
C ARG A 258 4.38 19.38 -2.16
N PRO A 259 3.79 18.39 -1.49
CA PRO A 259 2.53 18.57 -0.77
C PRO A 259 2.52 19.72 0.23
N GLY A 260 3.62 19.92 0.97
CA GLY A 260 3.76 21.04 1.90
C GLY A 260 3.63 22.40 1.22
N ASP A 261 4.19 22.58 0.02
CA ASP A 261 4.09 23.83 -0.74
C ASP A 261 2.66 24.07 -1.29
N MET A 262 1.84 23.03 -1.37
CA MET A 262 0.42 23.13 -1.75
C MET A 262 -0.51 23.46 -0.58
N GLY A 263 0.03 23.57 0.65
CA GLY A 263 -0.74 23.90 1.85
C GLY A 263 -1.16 22.70 2.71
N PHE A 264 -0.66 21.49 2.44
CA PHE A 264 -0.91 20.35 3.31
C PHE A 264 -0.12 20.44 4.61
N ASP A 265 -0.78 20.15 5.73
CA ASP A 265 -0.24 20.21 7.09
C ASP A 265 0.33 18.89 7.57
N ILE A 266 -0.29 17.80 7.15
CA ILE A 266 0.02 16.42 7.55
C ILE A 266 -0.01 15.54 6.30
N MET A 267 0.89 14.58 6.19
CA MET A 267 0.82 13.56 5.14
C MET A 267 1.34 12.21 5.63
N HIS A 268 0.89 11.13 5.00
CA HIS A 268 1.63 9.88 5.03
C HIS A 268 2.22 9.56 3.67
N ILE A 269 3.19 8.66 3.64
CA ILE A 269 3.81 8.13 2.42
C ILE A 269 3.80 6.61 2.48
N ASN A 270 3.42 5.96 1.38
CA ASN A 270 3.57 4.51 1.24
C ASN A 270 4.95 4.20 0.63
N LEU A 271 5.92 3.75 1.42
CA LEU A 271 7.26 3.42 0.91
C LEU A 271 7.22 2.28 -0.10
N HIS A 272 6.30 1.33 0.09
CA HIS A 272 6.07 0.20 -0.80
C HIS A 272 5.38 0.57 -2.13
N LYS A 273 5.06 1.85 -2.35
CA LYS A 273 4.58 2.40 -3.62
C LYS A 273 5.68 3.28 -4.25
N THR A 274 5.75 4.54 -3.84
CA THR A 274 6.66 5.54 -4.43
C THR A 274 8.14 5.15 -4.35
N PHE A 275 8.57 4.51 -3.26
CA PHE A 275 9.99 4.21 -3.02
C PHE A 275 10.36 2.75 -3.25
N SER A 276 9.55 2.02 -4.02
CA SER A 276 9.90 0.73 -4.61
C SER A 276 10.37 -0.34 -3.62
N THR A 277 9.68 -0.43 -2.47
CA THR A 277 9.88 -1.54 -1.53
C THR A 277 8.83 -2.62 -1.74
N PRO A 278 9.07 -3.88 -1.33
CA PRO A 278 8.11 -4.96 -1.57
C PRO A 278 6.75 -4.72 -0.91
N HIS A 279 5.65 -5.07 -1.60
CA HIS A 279 4.31 -5.15 -1.00
C HIS A 279 4.14 -6.38 -0.11
N GLY A 280 4.85 -7.48 -0.39
CA GLY A 280 4.97 -8.65 0.43
C GLY A 280 3.72 -9.50 0.63
N GLY A 281 2.70 -9.34 -0.20
CA GLY A 281 1.48 -10.16 -0.12
C GLY A 281 0.72 -10.03 1.20
N GLY A 282 0.51 -8.81 1.68
CA GLY A 282 -0.13 -8.50 2.96
C GLY A 282 0.85 -8.33 4.11
N GLY A 283 2.10 -8.12 3.80
CA GLY A 283 3.21 -7.94 4.75
C GLY A 283 3.95 -6.64 4.53
N PRO A 284 5.27 -6.69 4.46
CA PRO A 284 6.18 -5.63 4.85
C PRO A 284 5.98 -4.35 4.04
N GLY A 285 5.20 -3.44 4.58
CA GLY A 285 5.11 -2.07 4.13
C GLY A 285 5.71 -1.13 5.15
N ASP A 286 5.62 0.16 4.89
CA ASP A 286 5.87 1.22 5.86
C ASP A 286 5.08 2.47 5.45
N GLY A 287 4.72 3.30 6.44
CA GLY A 287 3.86 4.46 6.26
C GLY A 287 4.35 5.71 7.00
N PRO A 288 5.54 6.24 6.69
CA PRO A 288 6.03 7.47 7.29
C PRO A 288 5.00 8.59 7.28
N VAL A 289 4.95 9.35 8.37
CA VAL A 289 4.04 10.49 8.51
C VAL A 289 4.85 11.77 8.69
N GLY A 290 4.58 12.75 7.85
CA GLY A 290 5.19 14.07 7.89
C GLY A 290 4.22 15.13 8.36
N VAL A 291 4.78 16.20 8.95
CA VAL A 291 4.02 17.35 9.43
C VAL A 291 4.71 18.65 9.06
N ARG A 292 3.91 19.72 8.88
CA ARG A 292 4.42 21.07 8.69
C ARG A 292 5.05 21.64 9.96
N GLU A 293 5.75 22.76 9.80
CA GLU A 293 6.28 23.54 10.92
C GLU A 293 5.20 23.87 11.97
N GLY A 294 5.57 23.68 13.24
CA GLY A 294 4.71 23.89 14.39
C GLY A 294 3.91 22.67 14.84
N LEU A 295 3.95 21.54 14.10
CA LEU A 295 3.31 20.28 14.48
C LEU A 295 4.33 19.19 14.88
N GLU A 296 5.63 19.46 14.84
CA GLU A 296 6.69 18.44 15.04
C GLU A 296 6.60 17.75 16.41
N ALA A 297 6.22 18.51 17.44
CA ALA A 297 6.05 17.97 18.79
C ALA A 297 4.90 16.94 18.93
N LEU A 298 3.98 16.93 17.97
CA LEU A 298 2.84 16.00 17.95
C LEU A 298 3.19 14.65 17.27
N LEU A 299 4.35 14.56 16.61
CA LEU A 299 4.76 13.30 16.00
C LEU A 299 4.82 12.17 17.04
N PRO A 300 4.43 10.94 16.69
CA PRO A 300 4.49 9.80 17.60
C PRO A 300 5.87 9.56 18.19
N ASN A 301 5.88 9.16 19.44
CA ASN A 301 7.09 8.68 20.11
C ASN A 301 7.43 7.23 19.70
N PRO A 302 8.72 6.83 19.77
CA PRO A 302 9.89 7.67 19.96
C PRO A 302 10.36 8.31 18.65
N GLN A 303 11.24 9.32 18.73
CA GLN A 303 11.85 10.01 17.58
C GLN A 303 13.37 9.81 17.60
N VAL A 304 14.00 9.72 16.42
CA VAL A 304 15.46 9.75 16.30
C VAL A 304 15.92 11.18 16.13
N LYS A 305 16.84 11.61 16.98
CA LYS A 305 17.44 12.95 16.96
C LYS A 305 18.96 12.87 16.86
N LYS A 306 19.58 14.00 16.52
CA LYS A 306 21.03 14.16 16.44
C LYS A 306 21.46 15.26 17.42
N ASP A 307 22.47 15.00 18.25
CA ASP A 307 23.05 15.97 19.17
C ASP A 307 24.08 16.88 18.51
N ALA A 308 24.62 17.83 19.29
CA ALA A 308 25.62 18.77 18.82
C ALA A 308 26.97 18.12 18.45
N ASP A 309 27.27 16.96 19.02
CA ASP A 309 28.49 16.18 18.75
C ASP A 309 28.31 15.24 17.53
N GLY A 310 27.13 15.25 16.90
CA GLY A 310 26.82 14.45 15.73
C GLY A 310 26.35 13.03 16.03
N ARG A 311 26.09 12.68 17.29
CA ARG A 311 25.60 11.37 17.71
C ARG A 311 24.08 11.31 17.60
N PHE A 312 23.57 10.14 17.20
CA PHE A 312 22.14 9.87 17.12
C PHE A 312 21.62 9.25 18.41
N TYR A 313 20.46 9.70 18.86
CA TYR A 313 19.80 9.20 20.07
C TYR A 313 18.29 9.13 19.87
N ILE A 314 17.63 8.38 20.74
CA ILE A 314 16.19 8.19 20.74
C ILE A 314 15.60 9.09 21.82
N ASP A 315 14.59 9.87 21.47
CA ASP A 315 13.94 10.86 22.34
C ASP A 315 12.43 10.73 22.32
N SER A 316 11.77 11.26 23.33
CA SER A 316 10.31 11.29 23.46
C SER A 316 9.85 12.67 23.91
N ASP A 317 8.75 13.17 23.32
CA ASP A 317 8.12 14.46 23.67
C ASP A 317 6.77 14.19 24.37
N ASP A 318 6.53 14.84 25.48
CA ASP A 318 5.27 14.70 26.26
C ASP A 318 4.05 15.26 25.51
N ARG A 319 4.27 16.11 24.49
CA ARG A 319 3.21 16.65 23.62
C ARG A 319 2.82 15.71 22.48
N SER A 320 3.57 14.64 22.29
CA SER A 320 3.34 13.66 21.23
C SER A 320 1.88 13.14 21.22
N ALA A 321 1.39 12.78 20.05
CA ALA A 321 0.12 12.06 19.90
C ALA A 321 0.16 10.64 20.51
N GLY A 322 1.31 10.19 21.00
CA GLY A 322 1.48 8.91 21.71
C GLY A 322 2.39 7.95 20.95
N TYR A 323 2.28 6.68 21.29
CA TYR A 323 3.01 5.58 20.64
C TYR A 323 2.09 4.89 19.64
N VAL A 324 2.58 4.63 18.44
CA VAL A 324 1.83 3.94 17.37
C VAL A 324 2.42 2.57 17.01
N SER A 325 3.64 2.29 17.47
CA SER A 325 4.33 1.03 17.24
C SER A 325 5.24 0.68 18.40
N ASN A 326 5.69 -0.58 18.50
CA ASN A 326 6.61 -1.03 19.56
C ASN A 326 8.07 -0.62 19.31
N PHE A 327 8.43 -0.39 18.04
CA PHE A 327 9.80 -0.05 17.61
C PHE A 327 9.74 1.19 16.70
N LEU A 328 10.84 1.46 16.02
CA LEU A 328 10.99 2.59 15.09
C LEU A 328 10.56 2.24 13.64
N GLY A 329 9.40 1.56 13.44
CA GLY A 329 8.93 1.16 12.12
C GLY A 329 9.59 -0.14 11.59
N ASN A 330 9.45 -0.41 10.31
CA ASN A 330 10.02 -1.58 9.64
C ASN A 330 11.41 -1.28 9.07
N PHE A 331 12.45 -1.37 9.90
CA PHE A 331 13.81 -0.95 9.52
C PHE A 331 14.26 -1.49 8.15
N GLY A 332 14.01 -2.76 7.87
CA GLY A 332 14.38 -3.33 6.57
C GLY A 332 13.69 -2.68 5.38
N VAL A 333 12.45 -2.21 5.55
CA VAL A 333 11.71 -1.45 4.51
C VAL A 333 12.27 -0.03 4.40
N LEU A 334 12.51 0.62 5.54
CA LEU A 334 13.12 1.95 5.59
C LEU A 334 14.48 1.98 4.89
N LEU A 335 15.31 0.98 5.15
CA LEU A 335 16.64 0.85 4.54
C LEU A 335 16.56 0.64 3.02
N ARG A 336 15.60 -0.16 2.54
CA ARG A 336 15.34 -0.33 1.09
C ARG A 336 14.92 0.98 0.43
N ALA A 337 14.00 1.71 1.05
CA ALA A 337 13.54 3.01 0.54
C ALA A 337 14.68 4.04 0.52
N TYR A 338 15.49 4.08 1.56
CA TYR A 338 16.66 4.96 1.62
C TYR A 338 17.68 4.61 0.53
N THR A 339 17.97 3.31 0.34
CA THR A 339 18.84 2.82 -0.73
C THR A 339 18.31 3.22 -2.09
N TYR A 340 17.00 3.10 -2.34
CA TYR A 340 16.35 3.53 -3.58
C TYR A 340 16.56 5.03 -3.84
N ILE A 341 16.32 5.88 -2.84
CA ILE A 341 16.52 7.33 -2.96
C ILE A 341 17.99 7.66 -3.29
N LEU A 342 18.93 7.04 -2.59
CA LEU A 342 20.37 7.27 -2.81
C LEU A 342 20.82 6.78 -4.20
N THR A 343 20.29 5.63 -4.65
CA THR A 343 20.63 5.05 -5.98
C THR A 343 20.13 5.93 -7.11
N LEU A 344 18.91 6.44 -7.02
CA LEU A 344 18.39 7.38 -8.01
C LEU A 344 19.14 8.70 -7.99
N GLY A 345 19.48 9.17 -6.79
CA GLY A 345 20.08 10.47 -6.58
C GLY A 345 19.16 11.63 -6.98
N ARG A 346 19.65 12.84 -6.74
CA ARG A 346 18.90 14.08 -6.95
C ARG A 346 18.37 14.26 -8.38
N GLU A 347 19.13 13.80 -9.38
CA GLU A 347 18.78 14.02 -10.78
C GLU A 347 17.69 13.07 -11.27
N ASN A 348 17.73 11.79 -10.88
CA ASN A 348 16.81 10.80 -11.40
C ASN A 348 15.50 10.71 -10.61
N VAL A 349 15.49 11.05 -9.32
CA VAL A 349 14.26 11.02 -8.51
C VAL A 349 13.16 11.92 -9.10
N LYS A 350 13.53 13.05 -9.70
CA LYS A 350 12.60 13.98 -10.35
C LYS A 350 12.06 13.50 -11.72
N MET A 351 12.60 12.39 -12.25
CA MET A 351 12.11 11.78 -13.50
C MET A 351 11.04 10.72 -13.28
N VAL A 352 10.90 10.22 -12.05
CA VAL A 352 9.93 9.18 -11.68
C VAL A 352 8.50 9.58 -12.06
N GLY A 353 8.03 10.71 -11.53
CA GLY A 353 6.68 11.20 -11.83
C GLY A 353 6.41 11.41 -13.32
N PRO A 354 7.24 12.16 -14.07
CA PRO A 354 7.05 12.35 -15.51
C PRO A 354 6.97 11.07 -16.32
N LEU A 355 7.82 10.08 -16.03
CA LEU A 355 7.80 8.81 -16.74
C LEU A 355 6.56 7.98 -16.40
N ALA A 356 6.13 7.96 -15.14
CA ALA A 356 4.88 7.32 -14.74
C ALA A 356 3.67 7.95 -15.46
N VAL A 357 3.61 9.28 -15.53
CA VAL A 357 2.55 10.02 -16.24
C VAL A 357 2.58 9.73 -17.74
N LEU A 358 3.76 9.69 -18.34
CA LEU A 358 3.92 9.37 -19.77
C LEU A 358 3.39 7.97 -20.08
N ASN A 359 3.82 6.96 -19.30
CA ASN A 359 3.39 5.57 -19.49
C ASN A 359 1.88 5.41 -19.32
N ALA A 360 1.28 6.04 -18.30
CA ALA A 360 -0.17 5.99 -18.08
C ALA A 360 -0.96 6.58 -19.26
N ASN A 361 -0.57 7.76 -19.73
CA ASN A 361 -1.25 8.39 -20.88
C ASN A 361 -1.02 7.61 -22.16
N TYR A 362 0.17 7.01 -22.36
CA TYR A 362 0.43 6.17 -23.52
C TYR A 362 -0.51 4.97 -23.60
N VAL A 363 -0.70 4.23 -22.50
CA VAL A 363 -1.61 3.08 -22.45
C VAL A 363 -3.07 3.54 -22.60
N LYS A 364 -3.47 4.58 -21.87
CA LYS A 364 -4.83 5.15 -21.92
C LYS A 364 -5.25 5.56 -23.33
N GLU A 365 -4.43 6.38 -23.99
CA GLU A 365 -4.72 6.87 -25.33
C GLU A 365 -4.74 5.74 -26.38
N SER A 366 -3.94 4.69 -26.16
CA SER A 366 -3.89 3.52 -27.05
C SER A 366 -5.14 2.64 -26.95
N LEU A 367 -5.89 2.70 -25.83
CA LEU A 367 -7.03 1.81 -25.52
C LEU A 367 -8.38 2.49 -25.47
N LYS A 368 -8.46 3.82 -25.54
CA LYS A 368 -9.71 4.59 -25.36
C LYS A 368 -10.80 4.33 -26.42
N ASN A 369 -10.46 3.70 -27.53
CA ASN A 369 -11.44 3.33 -28.56
C ASN A 369 -12.11 1.98 -28.28
N GLU A 370 -11.43 1.08 -27.60
CA GLU A 370 -11.91 -0.25 -27.24
C GLU A 370 -12.58 -0.28 -25.85
N TYR A 371 -12.16 0.63 -24.96
CA TYR A 371 -12.66 0.74 -23.59
C TYR A 371 -13.26 2.13 -23.37
N TYR A 372 -14.38 2.20 -22.66
CA TYR A 372 -15.04 3.47 -22.39
C TYR A 372 -14.25 4.30 -21.37
N LEU A 373 -13.80 5.47 -21.77
CA LEU A 373 -13.08 6.44 -20.93
C LEU A 373 -14.07 7.48 -20.39
N PRO A 374 -14.48 7.41 -19.10
CA PRO A 374 -15.50 8.30 -18.55
C PRO A 374 -15.00 9.73 -18.31
N ILE A 375 -13.69 9.89 -18.04
CA ILE A 375 -13.07 11.22 -17.83
C ILE A 375 -11.97 11.38 -18.88
N GLU A 376 -12.18 12.34 -19.77
CA GLU A 376 -11.23 12.69 -20.81
C GLU A 376 -10.10 13.59 -20.27
N GLY A 377 -9.06 13.79 -21.08
CA GLY A 377 -7.93 14.64 -20.76
C GLY A 377 -6.69 13.88 -20.28
N VAL A 378 -5.69 14.62 -19.81
CA VAL A 378 -4.42 14.07 -19.34
C VAL A 378 -4.58 13.53 -17.92
N CYS A 379 -4.35 12.24 -17.75
CA CYS A 379 -4.25 11.65 -16.40
C CYS A 379 -2.83 11.79 -15.84
N LYS A 380 -2.67 11.53 -14.55
CA LYS A 380 -1.36 11.42 -13.90
C LYS A 380 -0.85 9.98 -14.08
N HIS A 381 -0.52 9.28 -13.00
CA HIS A 381 0.16 7.97 -13.03
C HIS A 381 -0.77 6.78 -13.32
N GLU A 382 -2.08 6.97 -13.18
CA GLU A 382 -3.11 5.95 -13.37
C GLU A 382 -4.35 6.54 -14.04
N PHE A 383 -5.23 5.68 -14.51
CA PHE A 383 -6.50 6.06 -15.15
C PHE A 383 -7.53 4.95 -14.99
N VAL A 384 -8.80 5.29 -15.22
CA VAL A 384 -9.94 4.38 -15.08
C VAL A 384 -10.75 4.33 -16.37
N PHE A 385 -11.00 3.11 -16.87
CA PHE A 385 -12.04 2.82 -17.85
C PHE A 385 -13.31 2.32 -17.15
N ASP A 386 -14.50 2.52 -17.76
CA ASP A 386 -15.76 1.93 -17.31
C ASP A 386 -16.23 0.84 -18.29
N GLY A 387 -15.48 -0.27 -18.33
CA GLY A 387 -15.73 -1.44 -19.16
C GLY A 387 -15.39 -1.23 -20.64
N LEU A 388 -15.94 -2.11 -21.49
CA LEU A 388 -15.79 -2.00 -22.94
C LEU A 388 -16.57 -0.81 -23.49
N ALA A 389 -16.10 -0.23 -24.58
CA ALA A 389 -16.83 0.81 -25.32
C ALA A 389 -18.13 0.24 -25.90
N ASP A 390 -18.12 -0.99 -26.44
CA ASP A 390 -19.33 -1.71 -26.86
C ASP A 390 -19.93 -2.51 -25.72
N LYS A 391 -20.92 -1.93 -25.06
CA LYS A 391 -21.66 -2.56 -23.95
C LYS A 391 -22.64 -3.65 -24.39
N SER A 392 -22.91 -3.80 -25.72
CA SER A 392 -23.86 -4.80 -26.26
C SER A 392 -23.35 -6.23 -26.14
N THR A 393 -22.04 -6.42 -25.97
CA THR A 393 -21.39 -7.72 -25.79
C THR A 393 -21.86 -8.46 -24.52
N GLY A 394 -22.31 -7.72 -23.50
CA GLY A 394 -22.64 -8.24 -22.17
C GLY A 394 -21.45 -8.84 -21.44
N VAL A 395 -20.21 -8.53 -21.85
CA VAL A 395 -18.96 -8.89 -21.16
C VAL A 395 -18.72 -7.88 -20.03
N THR A 396 -18.45 -8.40 -18.83
CA THR A 396 -18.19 -7.60 -17.65
C THR A 396 -16.70 -7.36 -17.46
N THR A 397 -16.36 -6.37 -16.64
CA THR A 397 -14.98 -6.11 -16.20
C THR A 397 -14.32 -7.32 -15.53
N LEU A 398 -15.09 -8.11 -14.76
CA LEU A 398 -14.59 -9.36 -14.18
C LEU A 398 -14.20 -10.37 -15.28
N ASP A 399 -14.98 -10.46 -16.36
CA ASP A 399 -14.68 -11.36 -17.46
C ASP A 399 -13.38 -10.97 -18.17
N ILE A 400 -13.17 -9.65 -18.41
CA ILE A 400 -11.93 -9.10 -18.95
C ILE A 400 -10.75 -9.45 -18.05
N ALA A 401 -10.88 -9.21 -16.74
CA ALA A 401 -9.85 -9.51 -15.75
C ALA A 401 -9.47 -11.00 -15.76
N LYS A 402 -10.46 -11.90 -15.81
CA LYS A 402 -10.21 -13.35 -15.90
C LYS A 402 -9.59 -13.75 -17.25
N ARG A 403 -9.94 -13.06 -18.35
CA ARG A 403 -9.35 -13.36 -19.67
C ARG A 403 -7.87 -12.93 -19.75
N LEU A 404 -7.47 -11.83 -19.08
CA LEU A 404 -6.07 -11.42 -19.00
C LEU A 404 -5.18 -12.48 -18.37
N LEU A 405 -5.68 -13.24 -17.39
CA LEU A 405 -4.93 -14.36 -16.80
C LEU A 405 -4.55 -15.44 -17.83
N ASP A 406 -5.40 -15.68 -18.84
CA ASP A 406 -5.11 -16.64 -19.92
C ASP A 406 -3.95 -16.17 -20.81
N TYR A 407 -3.73 -14.86 -20.87
CA TYR A 407 -2.61 -14.24 -21.60
C TYR A 407 -1.35 -14.03 -20.73
N GLY A 408 -1.38 -14.51 -19.46
CA GLY A 408 -0.24 -14.42 -18.56
C GLY A 408 -0.06 -13.07 -17.88
N TYR A 409 -1.10 -12.22 -17.85
CA TYR A 409 -1.08 -10.95 -17.15
C TYR A 409 -1.84 -11.03 -15.82
N HIS A 410 -1.35 -10.31 -14.82
CA HIS A 410 -2.16 -10.01 -13.64
C HIS A 410 -3.30 -9.05 -14.05
N ALA A 411 -4.48 -9.25 -13.47
CA ALA A 411 -5.60 -8.38 -13.73
C ALA A 411 -5.35 -6.97 -13.14
N PRO A 412 -5.79 -5.89 -13.82
CA PRO A 412 -5.90 -4.57 -13.21
C PRO A 412 -6.85 -4.57 -12.02
N THR A 413 -6.89 -3.47 -11.27
CA THR A 413 -7.92 -3.25 -10.25
C THR A 413 -9.27 -3.09 -10.92
N ILE A 414 -10.27 -3.85 -10.46
CA ILE A 414 -11.62 -3.83 -11.00
C ILE A 414 -12.63 -3.43 -9.93
N TYR A 415 -13.78 -2.86 -10.36
CA TYR A 415 -14.86 -2.40 -9.48
C TYR A 415 -14.43 -1.36 -8.44
N PHE A 416 -13.32 -0.68 -8.70
CA PHE A 416 -12.83 0.43 -7.91
C PHE A 416 -12.22 1.51 -8.84
N PRO A 417 -12.44 2.81 -8.61
CA PRO A 417 -13.31 3.40 -7.58
C PRO A 417 -14.80 3.10 -7.83
N LEU A 418 -15.62 3.19 -6.77
CA LEU A 418 -17.06 2.88 -6.83
C LEU A 418 -17.88 3.86 -7.66
N LEU A 419 -17.27 4.94 -8.12
CA LEU A 419 -17.90 5.96 -8.94
C LEU A 419 -18.38 5.41 -10.29
N PHE A 420 -17.75 4.35 -10.81
CA PHE A 420 -18.10 3.68 -12.06
C PHE A 420 -18.39 2.21 -11.84
N HIS A 421 -19.47 1.70 -12.46
CA HIS A 421 -19.93 0.32 -12.22
C HIS A 421 -19.05 -0.76 -12.81
N GLN A 422 -18.33 -0.45 -13.89
CA GLN A 422 -17.44 -1.41 -14.59
C GLN A 422 -15.99 -0.93 -14.59
N SER A 423 -15.55 -0.31 -13.47
CA SER A 423 -14.21 0.25 -13.35
C SER A 423 -13.12 -0.77 -13.68
N ILE A 424 -12.15 -0.34 -14.48
CA ILE A 424 -10.86 -0.98 -14.73
C ILE A 424 -9.81 0.09 -14.50
N MET A 425 -9.05 0.01 -13.41
CA MET A 425 -8.02 0.97 -13.06
C MET A 425 -6.65 0.39 -13.37
N ILE A 426 -5.86 1.13 -14.14
CA ILE A 426 -4.54 0.70 -14.62
C ILE A 426 -3.50 1.73 -14.21
N GLU A 427 -2.43 1.25 -13.57
CA GLU A 427 -1.23 2.01 -13.23
C GLU A 427 0.00 1.31 -13.84
N PRO A 428 0.59 1.83 -14.93
CA PRO A 428 1.73 1.17 -15.58
C PRO A 428 3.03 1.31 -14.82
N THR A 429 3.21 2.32 -13.98
CA THR A 429 4.45 2.77 -13.35
C THR A 429 5.52 3.28 -14.35
N GLU A 430 6.57 3.89 -13.82
CA GLU A 430 7.72 4.34 -14.62
C GLU A 430 8.73 3.23 -14.93
N THR A 431 8.60 2.08 -14.26
CA THR A 431 9.59 1.00 -14.38
C THR A 431 9.35 0.10 -15.60
N GLU A 432 8.19 0.20 -16.23
CA GLU A 432 7.86 -0.61 -17.40
C GLU A 432 8.44 -0.02 -18.69
N SER A 433 8.96 -0.91 -19.54
CA SER A 433 9.45 -0.53 -20.86
C SER A 433 8.32 -0.30 -21.86
N LYS A 434 8.61 0.46 -22.92
CA LYS A 434 7.63 0.66 -24.00
C LYS A 434 7.19 -0.66 -24.62
N GLU A 435 8.12 -1.61 -24.80
CA GLU A 435 7.84 -2.94 -25.35
C GLU A 435 6.85 -3.71 -24.48
N THR A 436 7.03 -3.70 -23.15
CA THR A 436 6.09 -4.33 -22.20
C THR A 436 4.71 -3.69 -22.30
N LEU A 437 4.64 -2.35 -22.40
CA LEU A 437 3.38 -1.65 -22.55
C LEU A 437 2.70 -1.94 -23.89
N ASP A 438 3.45 -2.03 -24.98
CA ASP A 438 2.93 -2.38 -26.31
C ASP A 438 2.31 -3.79 -26.31
N GLU A 439 2.98 -4.76 -25.68
CA GLU A 439 2.47 -6.13 -25.54
C GLU A 439 1.16 -6.16 -24.74
N PHE A 440 1.10 -5.43 -23.61
CA PHE A 440 -0.11 -5.33 -22.81
C PHE A 440 -1.26 -4.66 -23.60
N ILE A 441 -1.00 -3.57 -24.30
CA ILE A 441 -1.96 -2.89 -25.18
C ILE A 441 -2.50 -3.85 -26.24
N ALA A 442 -1.64 -4.63 -26.87
CA ALA A 442 -2.05 -5.59 -27.89
C ALA A 442 -2.98 -6.68 -27.29
N VAL A 443 -2.69 -7.17 -26.08
CA VAL A 443 -3.54 -8.13 -25.38
C VAL A 443 -4.88 -7.51 -25.00
N MET A 444 -4.90 -6.29 -24.46
CA MET A 444 -6.15 -5.60 -24.12
C MET A 444 -7.04 -5.42 -25.36
N LYS A 445 -6.48 -4.97 -26.50
CA LYS A 445 -7.21 -4.88 -27.77
C LYS A 445 -7.73 -6.22 -28.25
N LYS A 446 -6.95 -7.27 -28.10
CA LYS A 446 -7.37 -8.64 -28.45
C LYS A 446 -8.53 -9.12 -27.59
N VAL A 447 -8.53 -8.87 -26.27
CA VAL A 447 -9.65 -9.21 -25.39
C VAL A 447 -10.91 -8.45 -25.78
N ALA A 448 -10.80 -7.17 -26.16
CA ALA A 448 -11.92 -6.37 -26.66
C ALA A 448 -12.49 -6.94 -27.98
N ALA A 449 -11.62 -7.33 -28.92
CA ALA A 449 -12.03 -7.97 -30.18
C ALA A 449 -12.73 -9.33 -29.92
N GLU A 450 -12.16 -10.18 -29.05
CA GLU A 450 -12.78 -11.47 -28.65
C GLU A 450 -14.17 -11.24 -28.02
N ALA A 451 -14.34 -10.18 -27.24
CA ALA A 451 -15.65 -9.85 -26.65
C ALA A 451 -16.72 -9.54 -27.68
N ILE A 452 -16.35 -9.02 -28.85
CA ILE A 452 -17.25 -8.75 -29.97
C ILE A 452 -17.47 -10.01 -30.81
N GLU A 453 -16.38 -10.69 -31.19
CA GLU A 453 -16.42 -11.82 -32.12
C GLU A 453 -17.00 -13.10 -31.47
N ASN A 454 -16.60 -13.37 -30.22
CA ASN A 454 -17.02 -14.56 -29.46
C ASN A 454 -17.06 -14.24 -27.95
N PRO A 455 -18.09 -13.55 -27.46
CA PRO A 455 -18.19 -13.13 -26.06
C PRO A 455 -18.08 -14.29 -25.06
N ASP A 456 -18.46 -15.49 -25.45
CA ASP A 456 -18.42 -16.67 -24.56
C ASP A 456 -16.99 -17.07 -24.18
N ILE A 457 -16.00 -16.84 -25.04
CA ILE A 457 -14.60 -17.12 -24.70
C ILE A 457 -14.11 -16.22 -23.58
N VAL A 458 -14.59 -14.97 -23.51
CA VAL A 458 -14.25 -14.04 -22.45
C VAL A 458 -15.07 -14.33 -21.18
N LYS A 459 -16.37 -14.55 -21.31
CA LYS A 459 -17.29 -14.83 -20.20
C LYS A 459 -16.93 -16.12 -19.43
N ASN A 460 -16.37 -17.12 -20.12
CA ASN A 460 -15.98 -18.39 -19.51
C ASN A 460 -14.50 -18.45 -19.11
N ALA A 461 -13.75 -17.37 -19.26
CA ALA A 461 -12.35 -17.28 -18.81
C ALA A 461 -12.25 -17.38 -17.26
N PRO A 462 -11.10 -17.85 -16.73
CA PRO A 462 -9.87 -18.25 -17.40
C PRO A 462 -9.92 -19.69 -17.93
N HIS A 463 -9.20 -19.99 -19.00
CA HIS A 463 -9.15 -21.31 -19.65
C HIS A 463 -7.84 -22.05 -19.38
N SER A 464 -6.73 -21.35 -19.25
CA SER A 464 -5.37 -21.92 -19.19
C SER A 464 -4.78 -21.98 -17.77
N THR A 465 -5.41 -21.34 -16.79
CA THR A 465 -4.91 -21.30 -15.41
C THR A 465 -5.21 -22.59 -14.65
N PRO A 466 -4.41 -22.97 -13.63
CA PRO A 466 -4.65 -24.14 -12.80
C PRO A 466 -6.00 -24.12 -12.07
N VAL A 467 -6.51 -22.93 -11.75
CA VAL A 467 -7.79 -22.72 -11.06
C VAL A 467 -8.70 -21.91 -11.97
N ARG A 468 -9.96 -22.30 -12.05
CA ARG A 468 -11.01 -21.61 -12.80
C ARG A 468 -11.65 -20.52 -11.93
N ARG A 469 -12.86 -20.08 -12.27
CA ARG A 469 -13.62 -19.14 -11.44
C ARG A 469 -13.89 -19.74 -10.08
N LEU A 470 -13.61 -18.97 -9.05
CA LEU A 470 -13.81 -19.35 -7.65
C LEU A 470 -15.22 -18.94 -7.20
N ASP A 471 -15.77 -19.67 -6.25
CA ASP A 471 -16.94 -19.26 -5.51
C ASP A 471 -16.55 -18.25 -4.42
N GLU A 472 -16.35 -17.02 -4.83
CA GLU A 472 -15.90 -15.91 -3.97
C GLU A 472 -16.94 -15.61 -2.87
N THR A 473 -18.23 -15.81 -3.17
CA THR A 473 -19.32 -15.59 -2.21
C THR A 473 -19.25 -16.59 -1.05
N THR A 474 -19.12 -17.88 -1.34
CA THR A 474 -18.97 -18.90 -0.29
C THR A 474 -17.66 -18.73 0.47
N ALA A 475 -16.56 -18.39 -0.22
CA ALA A 475 -15.27 -18.14 0.41
C ALA A 475 -15.32 -16.97 1.41
N ALA A 476 -16.08 -15.90 1.09
CA ALA A 476 -16.23 -14.76 1.98
C ALA A 476 -17.21 -15.02 3.14
N ARG A 477 -18.35 -15.67 2.88
CA ARG A 477 -19.43 -15.85 3.87
C ARG A 477 -19.26 -17.07 4.77
N SER A 478 -18.61 -18.12 4.27
CA SER A 478 -18.48 -19.41 4.97
C SER A 478 -17.10 -20.02 4.74
N PRO A 479 -16.01 -19.30 5.13
CA PRO A 479 -14.66 -19.77 4.89
C PRO A 479 -14.35 -21.04 5.68
N LYS A 480 -13.76 -22.04 5.02
CA LYS A 480 -13.19 -23.21 5.68
C LYS A 480 -11.76 -22.87 6.12
N THR A 481 -11.59 -22.58 7.40
CA THR A 481 -10.33 -22.04 7.96
C THR A 481 -9.41 -23.11 8.52
N THR A 482 -9.88 -24.36 8.64
CA THR A 482 -9.10 -25.47 9.18
C THR A 482 -9.13 -26.68 8.26
N TYR A 483 -8.04 -27.48 8.30
CA TYR A 483 -7.97 -28.72 7.54
C TYR A 483 -9.05 -29.73 7.92
N ARG A 484 -9.48 -29.75 9.18
CA ARG A 484 -10.60 -30.60 9.64
C ARG A 484 -11.91 -30.27 8.94
N GLN A 485 -12.20 -28.99 8.73
CA GLN A 485 -13.39 -28.54 8.02
C GLN A 485 -13.40 -28.96 6.52
N LEU A 486 -12.22 -29.22 5.95
CA LEU A 486 -12.09 -29.70 4.58
C LEU A 486 -12.32 -31.21 4.45
N LYS A 487 -12.06 -31.97 5.52
CA LYS A 487 -12.27 -33.42 5.53
C LYS A 487 -13.75 -33.82 5.72
N GLY A 488 -14.62 -32.88 6.08
CA GLY A 488 -16.06 -33.13 6.30
C GLY A 488 -16.34 -33.41 7.73
#